data_e0a66de8a92594153b2b216794284163
#
_entry.id   e0a66de8a92594153b2b216794284163
#
_cell.length_a   1.000
_cell.length_b   1.000
_cell.length_c   1.000
_cell.angle_alpha   90.00
_cell.angle_beta   90.00
_cell.angle_gamma   90.00
#
_symmetry.space_group_name_H-M   'P 1'
#
loop_
_entity.id
_entity.type
_entity.pdbx_description
1 polymer ?
#
loop_
_entity_poly.entity_id
_entity_poly.type
_entity_poly.pdbx_seq_one_letter_code
_entity_poly.pdbx_strand_id
1 'polypeptide(L)'
;MKIHFSSDFRKNFNKRIPKGSNVEKRYKKRLALFIKNKQDPILRDHKLIGKLKSYRAFSITGDIRVVYSEESRDTVTFVDIGTHNQVYN
;
A
#
# COMPACT_ATOMS: atom_id res chain seq x y z
N MET A 1 -5.33 11.43 -9.31
CA MET A 1 -4.41 11.17 -8.20
C MET A 1 -3.02 10.85 -8.73
N LYS A 2 -2.01 11.43 -8.13
CA LYS A 2 -0.62 11.14 -8.48
C LYS A 2 -0.01 10.22 -7.41
N ILE A 3 0.66 9.16 -7.84
CA ILE A 3 1.29 8.21 -6.93
C ILE A 3 2.79 8.18 -7.20
N HIS A 4 3.57 8.45 -6.16
CA HIS A 4 5.01 8.24 -6.18
C HIS A 4 5.32 6.90 -5.54
N PHE A 5 6.32 6.22 -6.04
CA PHE A 5 6.78 4.94 -5.49
C PHE A 5 8.19 5.15 -4.95
N SER A 6 8.35 5.02 -3.64
CA SER A 6 9.67 5.18 -3.05
C SER A 6 10.59 4.05 -3.49
N SER A 7 11.90 4.27 -3.34
CA SER A 7 12.87 3.22 -3.66
C SER A 7 12.68 2.00 -2.77
N ASP A 8 12.34 2.21 -1.50
CA ASP A 8 12.08 1.11 -0.57
C ASP A 8 10.84 0.32 -0.98
N PHE A 9 9.77 1.01 -1.42
CA PHE A 9 8.59 0.33 -1.91
C PHE A 9 8.94 -0.57 -3.10
N ARG A 10 9.66 -0.03 -4.08
CA ARG A 10 10.03 -0.78 -5.29
C ARG A 10 10.88 -2.00 -4.95
N LYS A 11 11.86 -1.82 -4.07
CA LYS A 11 12.74 -2.88 -3.62
C LYS A 11 11.94 -3.99 -2.93
N ASN A 12 11.07 -3.61 -1.99
CA ASN A 12 10.28 -4.55 -1.22
C ASN A 12 9.20 -5.22 -2.07
N PHE A 13 8.62 -4.49 -3.02
CA PHE A 13 7.67 -5.09 -3.96
C PHE A 13 8.35 -6.22 -4.74
N ASN A 14 9.52 -5.94 -5.33
CA ASN A 14 10.24 -6.95 -6.10
C ASN A 14 10.67 -8.14 -5.25
N LYS A 15 11.01 -7.90 -3.99
CA LYS A 15 11.48 -8.94 -3.08
C LYS A 15 10.34 -9.79 -2.52
N ARG A 16 9.18 -9.17 -2.24
CA ARG A 16 8.11 -9.82 -1.47
C ARG A 16 6.92 -10.28 -2.29
N ILE A 17 6.74 -9.71 -3.48
CA ILE A 17 5.58 -10.01 -4.33
C ILE A 17 6.06 -10.77 -5.56
N PRO A 18 5.84 -12.08 -5.62
CA PRO A 18 6.31 -12.87 -6.76
C PRO A 18 5.65 -12.41 -8.06
N LYS A 19 6.47 -12.26 -9.10
CA LYS A 19 6.00 -11.84 -10.40
C LYS A 19 5.02 -12.86 -10.97
N GLY A 20 3.88 -12.38 -11.47
CA GLY A 20 2.84 -13.24 -12.02
C GLY A 20 1.97 -13.95 -11.00
N SER A 21 2.20 -13.71 -9.71
CA SER A 21 1.45 -14.35 -8.64
C SER A 21 0.02 -13.80 -8.51
N ASN A 22 -0.83 -14.53 -7.78
CA ASN A 22 -2.17 -14.05 -7.46
C ASN A 22 -2.13 -12.78 -6.61
N VAL A 23 -1.11 -12.65 -5.76
CA VAL A 23 -0.94 -11.44 -4.94
C VAL A 23 -0.65 -10.24 -5.83
N GLU A 24 0.21 -10.38 -6.83
CA GLU A 24 0.48 -9.30 -7.77
C GLU A 24 -0.77 -8.89 -8.53
N LYS A 25 -1.55 -9.87 -8.99
CA LYS A 25 -2.82 -9.60 -9.69
C LYS A 25 -3.79 -8.84 -8.77
N ARG A 26 -3.87 -9.24 -7.52
CA ARG A 26 -4.72 -8.57 -6.54
C ARG A 26 -4.23 -7.15 -6.26
N TYR A 27 -2.92 -6.97 -6.17
CA TYR A 27 -2.33 -5.64 -6.00
C TYR A 27 -2.78 -4.71 -7.12
N LYS A 28 -2.71 -5.17 -8.38
CA LYS A 28 -3.12 -4.34 -9.51
C LYS A 28 -4.59 -3.94 -9.42
N LYS A 29 -5.45 -4.87 -9.03
CA LYS A 29 -6.89 -4.59 -8.86
C LYS A 29 -7.14 -3.60 -7.72
N ARG A 30 -6.46 -3.79 -6.59
CA ARG A 30 -6.62 -2.91 -5.43
C ARG A 30 -6.04 -1.53 -5.69
N LEU A 31 -4.95 -1.45 -6.44
CA LEU A 31 -4.39 -0.17 -6.86
C LEU A 31 -5.38 0.61 -7.72
N ALA A 32 -5.99 -0.05 -8.69
CA ALA A 32 -7.00 0.58 -9.54
C ALA A 32 -8.17 1.09 -8.70
N LEU A 33 -8.62 0.29 -7.73
CA LEU A 33 -9.70 0.69 -6.83
C LEU A 33 -9.28 1.86 -5.94
N PHE A 34 -8.06 1.84 -5.42
CA PHE A 34 -7.52 2.92 -4.59
C PHE A 34 -7.53 4.25 -5.36
N ILE A 35 -7.14 4.22 -6.63
CA ILE A 35 -7.14 5.42 -7.47
C ILE A 35 -8.57 5.91 -7.71
N LYS A 36 -9.50 4.99 -7.91
CA LYS A 36 -10.90 5.32 -8.19
C LYS A 36 -11.63 5.82 -6.94
N ASN A 37 -11.45 5.13 -5.82
CA ASN A 37 -12.13 5.45 -4.56
C ASN A 37 -11.37 4.83 -3.39
N LYS A 38 -10.45 5.59 -2.82
CA LYS A 38 -9.65 5.06 -1.72
C LYS A 38 -10.45 4.84 -0.43
N GLN A 39 -11.68 5.30 -0.39
CA GLN A 39 -12.56 5.06 0.76
C GLN A 39 -13.42 3.80 0.62
N ASP A 40 -13.25 3.05 -0.49
CA ASP A 40 -13.98 1.80 -0.66
C ASP A 40 -13.65 0.87 0.52
N PRO A 41 -14.69 0.33 1.21
CA PRO A 41 -14.48 -0.48 2.42
C PRO A 41 -13.58 -1.70 2.20
N ILE A 42 -13.53 -2.24 0.99
CA ILE A 42 -12.72 -3.43 0.72
C ILE A 42 -11.22 -3.16 0.91
N LEU A 43 -10.80 -1.92 0.74
CA LEU A 43 -9.40 -1.51 0.91
C LEU A 43 -9.00 -1.45 2.38
N ARG A 44 -9.95 -1.27 3.29
CA ARG A 44 -9.68 -1.09 4.72
C ARG A 44 -8.63 -0.02 4.97
N ASP A 45 -8.70 1.06 4.19
CA ASP A 45 -7.76 2.17 4.33
C ASP A 45 -7.92 2.79 5.71
N HIS A 46 -6.82 2.93 6.43
CA HIS A 46 -6.86 3.49 7.77
C HIS A 46 -5.54 4.17 8.13
N LYS A 47 -5.64 5.12 9.04
CA LYS A 47 -4.49 5.82 9.59
C LYS A 47 -3.76 4.91 10.57
N LEU A 48 -2.45 4.92 10.52
CA LEU A 48 -1.63 4.14 11.44
C LEU A 48 -1.39 4.90 12.73
N ILE A 49 -0.91 4.19 13.75
CA ILE A 49 -0.64 4.77 15.08
C ILE A 49 0.83 4.59 15.46
N GLY A 50 1.23 5.23 16.55
CA GLY A 50 2.58 5.09 17.08
C GLY A 50 3.63 5.73 16.17
N LYS A 51 4.70 5.00 15.93
CA LYS A 51 5.82 5.51 15.11
C LYS A 51 5.40 5.82 13.67
N LEU A 52 4.33 5.17 13.21
CA LEU A 52 3.87 5.31 11.83
C LEU A 52 2.65 6.23 11.71
N LYS A 53 2.42 7.10 12.70
CA LYS A 53 1.22 7.96 12.75
C LYS A 53 1.08 8.90 11.56
N SER A 54 2.15 9.15 10.82
CA SER A 54 2.13 10.00 9.62
C SER A 54 1.72 9.22 8.36
N TYR A 55 1.48 7.93 8.49
CA TYR A 55 1.20 7.06 7.37
C TYR A 55 -0.18 6.44 7.46
N ARG A 56 -0.63 5.93 6.33
CA ARG A 56 -1.86 5.15 6.21
C ARG A 56 -1.53 3.82 5.55
N ALA A 57 -2.45 2.87 5.63
CA ALA A 57 -2.29 1.59 4.96
C ALA A 57 -3.60 1.14 4.34
N PHE A 58 -3.50 0.40 3.22
CA PHE A 58 -4.66 -0.28 2.67
C PHE A 58 -4.31 -1.73 2.34
N SER A 59 -5.34 -2.58 2.35
CA SER A 59 -5.18 -4.03 2.21
C SER A 59 -5.13 -4.47 0.75
N ILE A 60 -4.19 -5.36 0.44
CA ILE A 60 -4.13 -6.09 -0.82
C ILE A 60 -4.78 -7.45 -0.64
N THR A 61 -4.38 -8.17 0.41
CA THR A 61 -4.99 -9.44 0.84
C THR A 61 -5.26 -9.32 2.33
N GLY A 62 -5.72 -10.40 2.96
CA GLY A 62 -5.90 -10.40 4.40
C GLY A 62 -4.61 -10.11 5.17
N ASP A 63 -3.46 -10.40 4.57
CA ASP A 63 -2.16 -10.27 5.23
C ASP A 63 -1.28 -9.18 4.60
N ILE A 64 -1.34 -8.99 3.29
CA ILE A 64 -0.47 -8.06 2.57
C ILE A 64 -1.13 -6.68 2.49
N ARG A 65 -0.36 -5.65 2.80
CA ARG A 65 -0.84 -4.26 2.77
C ARG A 65 0.19 -3.31 2.19
N VAL A 66 -0.28 -2.18 1.69
CA VAL A 66 0.56 -1.07 1.22
C VAL A 66 0.53 0.01 2.27
N VAL A 67 1.69 0.51 2.65
CA VAL A 67 1.83 1.66 3.55
C VAL A 67 2.16 2.88 2.69
N TYR A 68 1.48 3.99 2.93
CA TYR A 68 1.66 5.19 2.14
C TYR A 68 1.54 6.45 2.99
N SER A 69 2.09 7.54 2.47
CA SER A 69 1.93 8.86 3.05
C SER A 69 1.13 9.76 2.10
N GLU A 70 0.33 10.66 2.67
CA GLU A 70 -0.39 11.64 1.88
C GLU A 70 0.47 12.92 1.82
N GLU A 71 0.97 13.22 0.63
CA GLU A 71 1.79 14.41 0.43
C GLU A 71 0.93 15.66 0.27
N SER A 72 -0.21 15.50 -0.40
CA SER A 72 -1.20 16.55 -0.61
C SER A 72 -2.54 15.89 -0.89
N ARG A 73 -3.54 16.71 -1.23
CA ARG A 73 -4.89 16.20 -1.52
C ARG A 73 -4.89 15.15 -2.64
N ASP A 74 -4.06 15.32 -3.66
CA ASP A 74 -4.07 14.48 -4.86
C ASP A 74 -2.80 13.67 -5.04
N THR A 75 -1.87 13.71 -4.10
CA THR A 75 -0.58 13.06 -4.25
C THR A 75 -0.27 12.20 -3.05
N VAL A 76 0.07 10.95 -3.29
CA VAL A 76 0.49 10.02 -2.25
C VAL A 76 1.83 9.40 -2.63
N THR A 77 2.56 8.92 -1.62
CA THR A 77 3.79 8.15 -1.83
C THR A 77 3.62 6.78 -1.20
N PHE A 78 3.76 5.74 -2.00
CA PHE A 78 3.80 4.37 -1.48
C PHE A 78 5.20 4.13 -0.92
N VAL A 79 5.27 3.80 0.37
CA VAL A 79 6.56 3.69 1.06
C VAL A 79 6.94 2.26 1.37
N ASP A 80 5.97 1.35 1.47
CA ASP A 80 6.27 -0.06 1.76
C ASP A 80 5.10 -0.95 1.37
N ILE A 81 5.39 -2.24 1.18
CA ILE A 81 4.39 -3.28 0.93
C ILE A 81 4.89 -4.57 1.55
N GLY A 82 3.99 -5.30 2.20
CA GLY A 82 4.33 -6.58 2.82
C GLY A 82 3.30 -7.02 3.82
N THR A 83 3.65 -8.06 4.58
CA THR A 83 2.84 -8.53 5.68
C THR A 83 2.87 -7.53 6.83
N HIS A 84 1.97 -7.71 7.80
CA HIS A 84 1.94 -6.88 9.01
C HIS A 84 3.33 -6.81 9.66
N ASN A 85 3.98 -7.95 9.86
CA ASN A 85 5.28 -7.97 10.51
C ASN A 85 6.37 -7.32 9.66
N GLN A 86 6.28 -7.45 8.35
CA GLN A 86 7.27 -6.84 7.46
C GLN A 86 7.20 -5.31 7.44
N VAL A 87 5.99 -4.76 7.44
CA VAL A 87 5.83 -3.31 7.27
C VAL A 87 5.81 -2.54 8.59
N TYR A 88 5.48 -3.20 9.71
CA TYR A 88 5.34 -2.53 11.01
C TYR A 88 6.48 -2.82 11.99
N ASN A 89 7.46 -3.59 11.60
CA ASN A 89 8.61 -3.87 12.46
C ASN A 89 9.84 -3.04 12.06
#